data_36c66bd76e55fbb1d20010f163fe479d
#
_entry.id   36c66bd76e55fbb1d20010f163fe479d
#
_cell.length_a   1.000
_cell.length_b   1.000
_cell.length_c   1.000
_cell.angle_alpha   90.00
_cell.angle_beta   90.00
_cell.angle_gamma   90.00
#
_symmetry.space_group_name_H-M   'P 1'
#
loop_
_entity.id
_entity.type
_entity.pdbx_description
1 polymer ?
#
loop_
_entity_poly.entity_id
_entity_poly.type
_entity_poly.pdbx_seq_one_letter_code
_entity_poly.pdbx_strand_id
1 'polypeptide(L)'
;MLVVTDRPVLGEYEPTDLQIGGDRERYEEIYLRHLEEVFQTELVVAPQQEMVDRMNRMDEGDAGKVAQKWIDEAEGMKGTNKAEVVKSARLYLAMKELMEERNCQAITTEGYTVFQYYEGGPIPSQGLPASQFCTDGIVATSETLIDSLITQQLGLYLTGSTGFNGDYLIDPFNEITIIGHCECPFNPYGDDRKVPYVIRNLPLWEENKGGACVQVNLPVGETVTVAKISMHDKKITLFTGKTASGEELFAGWDDILCRTKLAVKTNAEALLRNLDWKTFGNHRVAFYGDHRRRFKDLAALMGFEVVEDDK
;
A
#
# COMPACT_ATOMS: atom_id res chain seq x y z
N MET A 1 10.62 -11.75 0.61
CA MET A 1 9.72 -10.70 1.16
C MET A 1 9.37 -11.05 2.59
N LEU A 2 9.31 -10.07 3.49
CA LEU A 2 8.93 -10.27 4.89
C LEU A 2 7.43 -10.02 5.07
N VAL A 3 6.77 -10.95 5.75
CA VAL A 3 5.34 -10.84 6.11
C VAL A 3 5.22 -10.93 7.62
N VAL A 4 4.78 -9.85 8.26
CA VAL A 4 4.56 -9.83 9.72
C VAL A 4 3.08 -10.08 10.00
N THR A 5 2.75 -11.31 10.34
CA THR A 5 1.37 -11.75 10.57
C THR A 5 1.30 -12.97 11.46
N ASP A 6 0.18 -13.12 12.15
CA ASP A 6 -0.20 -14.32 12.90
C ASP A 6 -1.29 -15.15 12.17
N ARG A 7 -1.62 -14.76 10.90
CA ARG A 7 -2.63 -15.41 10.06
C ARG A 7 -2.02 -16.17 8.90
N PRO A 8 -2.75 -17.11 8.28
CA PRO A 8 -2.36 -17.72 7.02
C PRO A 8 -2.18 -16.68 5.91
N VAL A 9 -1.21 -16.89 5.04
CA VAL A 9 -0.93 -16.00 3.89
C VAL A 9 -1.77 -16.46 2.70
N LEU A 10 -2.90 -15.81 2.47
CA LEU A 10 -3.90 -16.20 1.45
C LEU A 10 -4.07 -15.18 0.32
N GLY A 11 -3.13 -14.27 0.14
CA GLY A 11 -3.24 -13.17 -0.82
C GLY A 11 -3.73 -11.88 -0.17
N GLU A 12 -4.43 -11.03 -0.93
CA GLU A 12 -4.87 -9.71 -0.45
C GLU A 12 -6.06 -9.77 0.50
N TYR A 13 -6.96 -10.69 0.25
CA TYR A 13 -8.11 -10.93 1.11
C TYR A 13 -8.12 -12.37 1.56
N GLU A 14 -8.50 -12.56 2.80
CA GLU A 14 -8.84 -13.89 3.29
C GLU A 14 -10.08 -14.37 2.49
N PRO A 15 -9.90 -15.27 1.52
CA PRO A 15 -11.04 -15.73 0.72
C PRO A 15 -12.04 -16.43 1.62
N THR A 16 -13.33 -16.25 1.33
CA THR A 16 -14.37 -16.97 2.03
C THR A 16 -14.28 -18.48 1.69
N ASP A 17 -14.73 -19.33 2.58
CA ASP A 17 -14.77 -20.78 2.33
C ASP A 17 -15.54 -21.14 1.05
N LEU A 18 -16.54 -20.34 0.69
CA LEU A 18 -17.27 -20.48 -0.57
C LEU A 18 -16.38 -20.24 -1.80
N GLN A 19 -15.46 -19.27 -1.72
CA GLN A 19 -14.57 -18.90 -2.83
C GLN A 19 -13.48 -19.94 -3.07
N ILE A 20 -12.97 -20.56 -2.01
CA ILE A 20 -11.87 -21.54 -2.07
C ILE A 20 -12.35 -22.98 -1.90
N GLY A 21 -13.67 -23.23 -1.85
CA GLY A 21 -14.23 -24.56 -1.63
C GLY A 21 -13.96 -25.14 -0.24
N GLY A 22 -13.69 -24.29 0.75
CA GLY A 22 -13.43 -24.66 2.14
C GLY A 22 -12.03 -25.19 2.44
N ASP A 23 -11.15 -25.29 1.44
CA ASP A 23 -9.80 -25.84 1.59
C ASP A 23 -8.75 -24.72 1.60
N ARG A 24 -8.59 -24.06 2.76
CA ARG A 24 -7.66 -22.94 2.96
C ARG A 24 -6.20 -23.37 2.84
N GLU A 25 -5.82 -24.52 3.37
CA GLU A 25 -4.45 -25.02 3.32
C GLU A 25 -3.99 -25.24 1.88
N ARG A 26 -4.87 -25.88 1.09
CA ARG A 26 -4.59 -26.08 -0.33
C ARG A 26 -4.50 -24.77 -1.12
N TYR A 27 -5.33 -23.78 -0.78
CA TYR A 27 -5.30 -22.47 -1.41
C TYR A 27 -3.98 -21.75 -1.12
N GLU A 28 -3.56 -21.75 0.15
CA GLU A 28 -2.27 -21.16 0.57
C GLU A 28 -1.10 -21.87 -0.11
N GLU A 29 -1.09 -23.22 -0.13
CA GLU A 29 -0.05 -23.98 -0.82
C GLU A 29 0.08 -23.61 -2.30
N ILE A 30 -1.05 -23.49 -3.01
CA ILE A 30 -1.06 -23.08 -4.43
C ILE A 30 -0.54 -21.66 -4.58
N TYR A 31 -0.97 -20.74 -3.72
CA TYR A 31 -0.55 -19.34 -3.75
C TYR A 31 0.96 -19.19 -3.53
N LEU A 32 1.49 -19.81 -2.48
CA LEU A 32 2.92 -19.78 -2.17
C LEU A 32 3.77 -20.43 -3.27
N ARG A 33 3.30 -21.54 -3.84
CA ARG A 33 3.95 -22.19 -4.97
C ARG A 33 4.00 -21.28 -6.21
N HIS A 34 2.92 -20.57 -6.53
CA HIS A 34 2.93 -19.61 -7.65
C HIS A 34 3.93 -18.47 -7.41
N LEU A 35 4.06 -17.98 -6.18
CA LEU A 35 5.07 -16.99 -5.82
C LEU A 35 6.48 -17.48 -6.10
N GLU A 36 6.80 -18.71 -5.69
CA GLU A 36 8.12 -19.30 -5.88
C GLU A 36 8.39 -19.59 -7.36
N GLU A 37 7.46 -20.25 -8.06
CA GLU A 37 7.63 -20.66 -9.45
C GLU A 37 7.71 -19.48 -10.44
N VAL A 38 6.89 -18.44 -10.23
CA VAL A 38 6.76 -17.32 -11.17
C VAL A 38 7.73 -16.20 -10.84
N PHE A 39 7.88 -15.86 -9.56
CA PHE A 39 8.69 -14.70 -9.13
C PHE A 39 9.99 -15.09 -8.44
N GLN A 40 10.24 -16.38 -8.21
CA GLN A 40 11.40 -16.85 -7.43
C GLN A 40 11.50 -16.11 -6.08
N THR A 41 10.33 -15.86 -5.49
CA THR A 41 10.20 -15.06 -4.27
C THR A 41 9.80 -15.97 -3.11
N GLU A 42 10.61 -15.94 -2.07
CA GLU A 42 10.31 -16.57 -0.79
C GLU A 42 9.59 -15.59 0.13
N LEU A 43 8.53 -16.04 0.80
CA LEU A 43 7.90 -15.33 1.89
C LEU A 43 8.49 -15.79 3.22
N VAL A 44 9.07 -14.86 3.95
CA VAL A 44 9.56 -15.06 5.31
C VAL A 44 8.52 -14.53 6.27
N VAL A 45 7.83 -15.40 6.98
CA VAL A 45 6.79 -15.01 7.94
C VAL A 45 7.41 -14.79 9.32
N ALA A 46 7.05 -13.69 9.95
CA ALA A 46 7.41 -13.38 11.33
C ALA A 46 6.14 -13.09 12.14
N PRO A 47 6.04 -13.58 13.39
CA PRO A 47 4.90 -13.28 14.24
C PRO A 47 4.89 -11.81 14.66
N GLN A 48 3.70 -11.24 14.85
CA GLN A 48 3.56 -9.84 15.27
C GLN A 48 4.23 -9.53 16.60
N GLN A 49 4.23 -10.49 17.53
CA GLN A 49 4.91 -10.32 18.82
C GLN A 49 6.41 -10.05 18.66
N GLU A 50 7.07 -10.64 17.66
CA GLU A 50 8.48 -10.36 17.38
C GLU A 50 8.69 -8.88 16.98
N MET A 51 7.79 -8.33 16.18
CA MET A 51 7.80 -6.90 15.81
C MET A 51 7.61 -5.99 17.03
N VAL A 52 6.65 -6.33 17.89
CA VAL A 52 6.38 -5.60 19.15
C VAL A 52 7.59 -5.61 20.06
N ASP A 53 8.22 -6.78 20.26
CA ASP A 53 9.38 -6.91 21.12
C ASP A 53 10.58 -6.11 20.60
N ARG A 54 10.77 -6.07 19.27
CA ARG A 54 11.78 -5.24 18.62
C ARG A 54 11.49 -3.75 18.83
N MET A 55 10.28 -3.33 18.53
CA MET A 55 9.85 -1.94 18.69
C MET A 55 10.06 -1.44 20.12
N ASN A 56 9.75 -2.27 21.12
CA ASN A 56 9.90 -1.90 22.54
C ASN A 56 11.35 -1.70 22.99
N ARG A 57 12.32 -2.34 22.30
CA ARG A 57 13.76 -2.17 22.61
C ARG A 57 14.49 -1.17 21.71
N MET A 58 13.80 -0.56 20.73
CA MET A 58 14.40 0.50 19.91
C MET A 58 14.81 1.69 20.75
N ASP A 59 15.99 2.23 20.47
CA ASP A 59 16.51 3.42 21.16
C ASP A 59 15.61 4.62 20.92
N GLU A 60 15.25 5.32 22.00
CA GLU A 60 14.35 6.46 21.95
C GLU A 60 14.98 7.66 21.25
N GLY A 61 16.30 7.85 21.39
CA GLY A 61 17.03 8.92 20.75
C GLY A 61 17.10 8.73 19.23
N ASP A 62 17.32 7.50 18.77
CA ASP A 62 17.34 7.20 17.32
C ASP A 62 15.94 7.30 16.71
N ALA A 63 14.92 6.80 17.39
CA ALA A 63 13.52 7.01 16.96
C ALA A 63 13.17 8.51 16.96
N GLY A 64 13.63 9.27 17.94
CA GLY A 64 13.46 10.72 18.00
C GLY A 64 14.09 11.46 16.82
N LYS A 65 15.27 11.02 16.34
CA LYS A 65 15.93 11.60 15.14
C LYS A 65 15.13 11.33 13.87
N VAL A 66 14.65 10.09 13.69
CA VAL A 66 13.80 9.71 12.54
C VAL A 66 12.50 10.51 12.55
N ALA A 67 11.81 10.58 13.69
CA ALA A 67 10.58 11.34 13.84
C ALA A 67 10.80 12.84 13.55
N GLN A 68 11.89 13.42 14.06
CA GLN A 68 12.21 14.83 13.83
C GLN A 68 12.45 15.10 12.34
N LYS A 69 13.19 14.23 11.64
CA LYS A 69 13.38 14.33 10.18
C LYS A 69 12.03 14.38 9.45
N TRP A 70 11.10 13.47 9.74
CA TRP A 70 9.79 13.47 9.11
C TRP A 70 8.98 14.74 9.41
N ILE A 71 9.07 15.25 10.66
CA ILE A 71 8.38 16.48 11.06
C ILE A 71 8.97 17.69 10.34
N ASP A 72 10.29 17.77 10.20
CA ASP A 72 10.98 18.88 9.54
C ASP A 72 10.77 18.89 8.02
N GLU A 73 10.59 17.71 7.40
CA GLU A 73 10.31 17.56 5.97
C GLU A 73 8.82 17.76 5.61
N ALA A 74 7.90 17.60 6.58
CA ALA A 74 6.47 17.78 6.36
C ALA A 74 6.08 19.26 6.33
N GLU A 75 5.02 19.62 5.60
CA GLU A 75 4.43 20.98 5.65
C GLU A 75 3.77 21.27 7.01
N GLY A 76 3.51 20.24 7.79
CA GLY A 76 2.95 20.37 9.14
C GLY A 76 2.36 19.09 9.69
N MET A 77 1.73 19.20 10.86
CA MET A 77 0.99 18.11 11.50
C MET A 77 -0.44 18.55 11.78
N LYS A 78 -1.42 17.68 11.48
CA LYS A 78 -2.85 17.94 11.75
C LYS A 78 -3.49 16.73 12.43
N GLY A 79 -4.04 16.93 13.64
CA GLY A 79 -4.76 15.90 14.40
C GLY A 79 -3.88 14.83 15.06
N THR A 80 -2.56 14.95 15.00
CA THR A 80 -1.57 14.09 15.63
C THR A 80 -0.53 14.91 16.40
N ASN A 81 0.45 14.27 17.02
CA ASN A 81 1.49 14.93 17.79
C ASN A 81 2.84 14.21 17.68
N LYS A 82 3.91 14.85 18.15
CA LYS A 82 5.28 14.32 18.08
C LYS A 82 5.43 12.94 18.73
N ALA A 83 4.71 12.66 19.82
CA ALA A 83 4.82 11.37 20.50
C ALA A 83 4.31 10.22 19.61
N GLU A 84 3.23 10.44 18.86
CA GLU A 84 2.72 9.46 17.90
C GLU A 84 3.68 9.26 16.73
N VAL A 85 4.34 10.32 16.24
CA VAL A 85 5.37 10.21 15.20
C VAL A 85 6.59 9.43 15.71
N VAL A 86 7.00 9.61 16.97
CA VAL A 86 8.10 8.83 17.58
C VAL A 86 7.73 7.35 17.70
N LYS A 87 6.48 7.02 18.04
CA LYS A 87 6.01 5.61 18.02
C LYS A 87 6.13 5.00 16.63
N SER A 88 5.70 5.72 15.59
CA SER A 88 5.84 5.27 14.18
C SER A 88 7.32 5.12 13.79
N ALA A 89 8.20 6.00 14.27
CA ALA A 89 9.64 5.90 14.03
C ALA A 89 10.27 4.66 14.70
N ARG A 90 9.82 4.29 15.90
CA ARG A 90 10.22 3.02 16.53
C ARG A 90 9.81 1.81 15.69
N LEU A 91 8.59 1.82 15.17
CA LEU A 91 8.11 0.77 14.26
C LEU A 91 8.97 0.71 13.00
N TYR A 92 9.26 1.86 12.37
CA TYR A 92 10.13 1.91 11.19
C TYR A 92 11.49 1.27 11.43
N LEU A 93 12.14 1.60 12.56
CA LEU A 93 13.43 1.03 12.92
C LEU A 93 13.35 -0.47 13.19
N ALA A 94 12.29 -0.93 13.85
CA ALA A 94 12.05 -2.35 14.10
C ALA A 94 11.80 -3.13 12.80
N MET A 95 11.00 -2.58 11.88
CA MET A 95 10.77 -3.16 10.54
C MET A 95 12.08 -3.27 9.77
N LYS A 96 12.90 -2.22 9.78
CA LYS A 96 14.19 -2.17 9.11
C LYS A 96 15.15 -3.24 9.65
N GLU A 97 15.31 -3.31 10.98
CA GLU A 97 16.17 -4.31 11.64
C GLU A 97 15.72 -5.74 11.30
N LEU A 98 14.40 -6.01 11.34
CA LEU A 98 13.87 -7.33 11.03
C LEU A 98 14.07 -7.71 9.56
N MET A 99 13.89 -6.77 8.64
CA MET A 99 14.16 -6.99 7.21
C MET A 99 15.64 -7.30 6.95
N GLU A 100 16.54 -6.53 7.57
CA GLU A 100 18.00 -6.73 7.44
C GLU A 100 18.43 -8.10 8.01
N GLU A 101 17.94 -8.47 9.20
CA GLU A 101 18.22 -9.77 9.83
C GLU A 101 17.75 -10.96 9.01
N ARG A 102 16.56 -10.83 8.40
CA ARG A 102 15.93 -11.87 7.57
C ARG A 102 16.36 -11.80 6.10
N ASN A 103 17.24 -10.87 5.74
CA ASN A 103 17.68 -10.63 4.36
C ASN A 103 16.50 -10.42 3.38
N CYS A 104 15.48 -9.68 3.82
CA CYS A 104 14.28 -9.37 3.05
C CYS A 104 14.36 -7.99 2.39
N GLN A 105 13.81 -7.87 1.17
CA GLN A 105 13.88 -6.65 0.36
C GLN A 105 12.55 -5.91 0.24
N ALA A 106 11.48 -6.50 0.76
CA ALA A 106 10.14 -5.91 0.81
C ALA A 106 9.43 -6.39 2.07
N ILE A 107 8.46 -5.62 2.56
CA ILE A 107 7.74 -5.94 3.80
C ILE A 107 6.25 -5.61 3.69
N THR A 108 5.44 -6.49 4.25
CA THR A 108 4.05 -6.18 4.58
C THR A 108 3.75 -6.63 6.00
N THR A 109 2.81 -5.95 6.63
CA THR A 109 2.42 -6.25 8.00
C THR A 109 0.89 -6.33 8.10
N GLU A 110 0.38 -7.05 9.08
CA GLU A 110 -1.06 -7.21 9.25
C GLU A 110 -1.73 -5.92 9.74
N GLY A 111 -2.64 -5.37 8.91
CA GLY A 111 -3.33 -4.11 9.21
C GLY A 111 -4.41 -4.23 10.28
N TYR A 112 -5.10 -5.36 10.35
CA TYR A 112 -6.17 -5.58 11.32
C TYR A 112 -5.70 -5.55 12.77
N THR A 113 -4.47 -5.93 13.02
CA THR A 113 -3.89 -5.85 14.36
C THR A 113 -3.66 -4.42 14.78
N VAL A 114 -3.39 -3.53 13.85
CA VAL A 114 -3.37 -2.08 14.10
C VAL A 114 -4.71 -1.64 14.68
N PHE A 115 -5.83 -2.13 14.17
CA PHE A 115 -7.16 -1.77 14.68
C PHE A 115 -7.47 -2.38 16.04
N GLN A 116 -7.08 -3.62 16.29
CA GLN A 116 -7.29 -4.28 17.60
C GLN A 116 -6.40 -3.67 18.68
N TYR A 117 -5.21 -3.21 18.34
CA TYR A 117 -4.26 -2.61 19.28
C TYR A 117 -4.42 -1.09 19.39
N TYR A 118 -5.28 -0.48 18.60
CA TYR A 118 -5.46 0.98 18.55
C TYR A 118 -6.06 1.57 19.84
N GLU A 119 -6.82 0.82 20.57
CA GLU A 119 -7.34 1.20 21.89
C GLU A 119 -6.27 1.18 23.03
N GLY A 120 -5.01 1.32 22.68
CA GLY A 120 -3.87 1.28 23.62
C GLY A 120 -2.89 0.16 23.32
N GLY A 121 -2.98 -0.46 22.15
CA GLY A 121 -2.14 -1.57 21.74
C GLY A 121 -0.72 -1.18 21.33
N PRO A 122 0.16 -2.19 21.19
CA PRO A 122 1.60 -1.98 21.09
C PRO A 122 2.12 -1.54 19.72
N ILE A 123 1.35 -1.72 18.64
CA ILE A 123 1.80 -1.38 17.27
C ILE A 123 1.12 -0.09 16.79
N PRO A 124 1.89 0.97 16.48
CA PRO A 124 1.37 2.20 15.90
C PRO A 124 1.02 2.02 14.41
N SER A 125 0.41 3.06 13.83
CA SER A 125 0.16 3.11 12.39
C SER A 125 1.42 2.89 11.56
N GLN A 126 1.30 2.08 10.51
CA GLN A 126 2.37 1.80 9.56
C GLN A 126 2.49 2.86 8.45
N GLY A 127 1.57 3.82 8.40
CA GLY A 127 1.51 4.80 7.32
C GLY A 127 2.81 5.56 7.08
N LEU A 128 3.44 6.14 8.12
CA LEU A 128 4.75 6.79 7.98
C LEU A 128 5.88 5.81 7.66
N PRO A 129 6.04 4.66 8.36
CA PRO A 129 7.05 3.67 8.03
C PRO A 129 6.98 3.18 6.58
N ALA A 130 5.81 2.75 6.11
CA ALA A 130 5.63 2.26 4.75
C ALA A 130 5.89 3.36 3.71
N SER A 131 5.43 4.59 3.96
CA SER A 131 5.72 5.75 3.09
C SER A 131 7.21 6.03 2.96
N GLN A 132 7.95 5.96 4.09
CA GLN A 132 9.40 6.16 4.05
C GLN A 132 10.11 5.03 3.30
N PHE A 133 9.76 3.76 3.56
CA PHE A 133 10.33 2.63 2.81
C PHE A 133 10.08 2.78 1.30
N CYS A 134 8.84 3.05 0.90
CA CYS A 134 8.50 3.25 -0.50
C CYS A 134 9.24 4.44 -1.13
N THR A 135 9.45 5.53 -0.38
CA THR A 135 10.25 6.68 -0.81
C THR A 135 11.72 6.31 -1.01
N ASP A 136 12.25 5.42 -0.17
CA ASP A 136 13.63 4.91 -0.26
C ASP A 136 13.79 3.80 -1.32
N GLY A 137 12.74 3.48 -2.09
CA GLY A 137 12.74 2.44 -3.12
C GLY A 137 12.64 1.02 -2.57
N ILE A 138 12.19 0.87 -1.33
CA ILE A 138 11.90 -0.42 -0.69
C ILE A 138 10.39 -0.59 -0.63
N VAL A 139 9.87 -1.64 -1.26
CA VAL A 139 8.42 -1.85 -1.30
C VAL A 139 7.89 -2.25 0.08
N ALA A 140 6.89 -1.51 0.53
CA ALA A 140 6.24 -1.75 1.81
C ALA A 140 4.73 -1.49 1.72
N THR A 141 3.93 -2.39 2.28
CA THR A 141 2.47 -2.24 2.41
C THR A 141 2.02 -2.58 3.82
N SER A 142 0.86 -2.09 4.21
CA SER A 142 0.10 -2.61 5.35
C SER A 142 -0.89 -3.70 4.92
N GLU A 143 -1.60 -4.30 5.87
CA GLU A 143 -2.75 -5.18 5.66
C GLU A 143 -2.46 -6.54 5.00
N THR A 144 -1.19 -7.01 5.05
CA THR A 144 -0.76 -8.27 4.42
C THR A 144 -1.10 -8.37 2.93
N LEU A 145 -1.05 -7.24 2.22
CA LEU A 145 -1.43 -7.13 0.82
C LEU A 145 -0.33 -7.66 -0.12
N ILE A 146 -0.17 -8.99 -0.17
CA ILE A 146 0.94 -9.62 -0.93
C ILE A 146 0.85 -9.31 -2.42
N ASP A 147 -0.35 -9.40 -3.03
CA ASP A 147 -0.52 -9.11 -4.45
C ASP A 147 -0.23 -7.62 -4.78
N SER A 148 -0.56 -6.71 -3.85
CA SER A 148 -0.16 -5.30 -3.95
C SER A 148 1.35 -5.13 -3.80
N LEU A 149 1.98 -5.81 -2.85
CA LEU A 149 3.42 -5.79 -2.63
C LEU A 149 4.18 -6.25 -3.89
N ILE A 150 3.71 -7.32 -4.54
CA ILE A 150 4.26 -7.83 -5.81
C ILE A 150 4.01 -6.85 -6.94
N THR A 151 2.80 -6.27 -7.02
CA THR A 151 2.47 -5.25 -8.02
C THR A 151 3.40 -4.05 -7.91
N GLN A 152 3.66 -3.57 -6.69
CA GLN A 152 4.60 -2.49 -6.42
C GLN A 152 6.05 -2.88 -6.78
N GLN A 153 6.48 -4.10 -6.43
CA GLN A 153 7.83 -4.57 -6.73
C GLN A 153 8.10 -4.66 -8.23
N LEU A 154 7.15 -5.21 -8.99
CA LEU A 154 7.25 -5.26 -10.46
C LEU A 154 7.13 -3.86 -11.08
N GLY A 155 6.24 -3.04 -10.54
CA GLY A 155 6.11 -1.63 -10.93
C GLY A 155 7.41 -0.86 -10.72
N LEU A 156 8.10 -1.06 -9.60
CA LEU A 156 9.41 -0.46 -9.33
C LEU A 156 10.43 -0.82 -10.42
N TYR A 157 10.50 -2.09 -10.83
CA TYR A 157 11.40 -2.52 -11.90
C TYR A 157 11.01 -1.95 -13.28
N LEU A 158 9.72 -1.78 -13.54
CA LEU A 158 9.23 -1.27 -14.83
C LEU A 158 9.28 0.25 -14.94
N THR A 159 9.07 0.97 -13.83
CA THR A 159 8.81 2.42 -13.85
C THR A 159 9.86 3.23 -13.09
N GLY A 160 10.59 2.61 -12.16
CA GLY A 160 11.47 3.26 -11.21
C GLY A 160 10.76 3.78 -9.96
N SER A 161 9.42 3.62 -9.86
CA SER A 161 8.61 4.03 -8.72
C SER A 161 7.98 2.84 -8.02
N THR A 162 7.89 2.86 -6.69
CA THR A 162 7.12 1.89 -5.91
C THR A 162 5.61 2.02 -6.13
N GLY A 163 5.16 3.16 -6.69
CA GLY A 163 3.74 3.44 -6.88
C GLY A 163 3.00 3.72 -5.58
N PHE A 164 1.76 4.17 -5.73
CA PHE A 164 0.82 4.41 -4.63
C PHE A 164 -0.21 3.30 -4.59
N ASN A 165 -0.14 2.44 -3.56
CA ASN A 165 -1.13 1.40 -3.30
C ASN A 165 -2.30 1.97 -2.48
N GLY A 166 -3.54 1.60 -2.79
CA GLY A 166 -4.68 2.03 -1.99
C GLY A 166 -6.00 1.38 -2.37
N ASP A 167 -6.97 1.56 -1.47
CA ASP A 167 -8.37 1.20 -1.67
C ASP A 167 -8.91 1.81 -2.95
N TYR A 168 -9.68 1.03 -3.69
CA TYR A 168 -10.18 1.36 -5.01
C TYR A 168 -11.68 1.63 -4.99
N LEU A 169 -12.06 2.85 -5.35
CA LEU A 169 -13.45 3.30 -5.41
C LEU A 169 -13.73 3.85 -6.81
N ILE A 170 -14.93 3.60 -7.32
CA ILE A 170 -15.37 4.09 -8.64
C ILE A 170 -16.56 5.01 -8.46
N ASP A 171 -16.46 6.23 -8.99
CA ASP A 171 -17.53 7.22 -9.04
C ASP A 171 -17.92 7.49 -10.50
N PRO A 172 -18.99 6.84 -11.01
CA PRO A 172 -19.41 7.01 -12.38
C PRO A 172 -20.05 8.39 -12.65
N PHE A 173 -20.53 9.11 -11.63
CA PHE A 173 -21.13 10.42 -11.80
C PHE A 173 -20.11 11.48 -12.18
N ASN A 174 -18.91 11.41 -11.59
CA ASN A 174 -17.82 12.32 -11.86
C ASN A 174 -16.81 11.76 -12.89
N GLU A 175 -17.08 10.58 -13.45
CA GLU A 175 -16.20 9.86 -14.40
C GLU A 175 -14.77 9.67 -13.84
N ILE A 176 -14.69 9.32 -12.55
CA ILE A 176 -13.41 9.11 -11.86
C ILE A 176 -13.38 7.79 -11.12
N THR A 177 -12.16 7.38 -10.84
CA THR A 177 -11.87 6.44 -9.75
C THR A 177 -11.01 7.13 -8.69
N ILE A 178 -11.10 6.66 -7.46
CA ILE A 178 -10.33 7.15 -6.32
C ILE A 178 -9.51 5.99 -5.79
N ILE A 179 -8.22 6.24 -5.59
CA ILE A 179 -7.32 5.35 -4.88
C ILE A 179 -6.94 6.05 -3.58
N GLY A 180 -7.18 5.41 -2.44
CA GLY A 180 -7.00 6.04 -1.13
C GLY A 180 -6.29 5.13 -0.14
N HIS A 181 -5.26 5.65 0.55
CA HIS A 181 -4.59 4.94 1.65
C HIS A 181 -3.98 5.92 2.67
N CYS A 182 -3.53 5.36 3.81
CA CYS A 182 -2.84 6.13 4.83
C CYS A 182 -1.31 6.05 4.70
N GLU A 183 -0.82 5.42 3.64
CA GLU A 183 0.59 5.30 3.25
C GLU A 183 0.74 5.71 1.78
N CYS A 184 1.83 6.41 1.45
CA CYS A 184 2.12 6.85 0.07
C CYS A 184 3.59 7.30 0.00
N PRO A 185 4.36 6.94 -1.04
CA PRO A 185 5.71 7.47 -1.23
C PRO A 185 5.69 8.99 -1.38
N PHE A 186 6.69 9.67 -0.81
CA PHE A 186 6.83 11.12 -0.94
C PHE A 186 7.39 11.54 -2.30
N ASN A 187 7.89 10.60 -3.09
CA ASN A 187 8.43 10.78 -4.44
C ASN A 187 7.67 9.92 -5.48
N PRO A 188 6.42 10.26 -5.80
CA PRO A 188 5.53 9.40 -6.60
C PRO A 188 6.06 9.09 -8.01
N TYR A 189 7.03 9.86 -8.50
CA TYR A 189 7.69 9.61 -9.79
C TYR A 189 8.83 8.57 -9.72
N GLY A 190 9.25 8.17 -8.51
CA GLY A 190 10.36 7.23 -8.30
C GLY A 190 11.76 7.84 -8.41
N ASP A 191 11.86 9.15 -8.60
CA ASP A 191 13.11 9.91 -8.60
C ASP A 191 13.22 10.79 -7.33
N ASP A 192 14.21 11.69 -7.26
CA ASP A 192 14.45 12.55 -6.10
C ASP A 192 13.41 13.67 -5.92
N ARG A 193 12.43 13.78 -6.81
CA ARG A 193 11.36 14.80 -6.72
C ARG A 193 10.35 14.43 -5.66
N LYS A 194 10.51 14.95 -4.47
CA LYS A 194 9.51 14.85 -3.41
C LYS A 194 8.34 15.81 -3.66
N VAL A 195 7.16 15.39 -3.27
CA VAL A 195 5.96 16.23 -3.24
C VAL A 195 5.61 16.57 -1.78
N PRO A 196 4.92 17.69 -1.54
CA PRO A 196 4.54 18.10 -0.20
C PRO A 196 3.65 17.06 0.50
N TYR A 197 3.81 16.91 1.82
CA TYR A 197 2.95 16.06 2.62
C TYR A 197 2.69 16.66 4.02
N VAL A 198 1.58 16.26 4.61
CA VAL A 198 1.20 16.59 5.99
C VAL A 198 1.13 15.30 6.81
N ILE A 199 1.67 15.32 8.02
CA ILE A 199 1.50 14.21 8.96
C ILE A 199 0.13 14.35 9.62
N ARG A 200 -0.68 13.28 9.53
CA ARG A 200 -2.08 13.27 9.98
C ARG A 200 -2.31 12.17 11.02
N ASN A 201 -3.38 12.35 11.80
CA ASN A 201 -3.95 11.24 12.56
C ASN A 201 -4.63 10.24 11.62
N LEU A 202 -4.81 9.00 12.07
CA LEU A 202 -5.62 8.01 11.34
C LEU A 202 -7.08 8.45 11.24
N PRO A 203 -7.77 8.19 10.12
CA PRO A 203 -9.13 8.67 9.88
C PRO A 203 -10.22 7.92 10.65
N LEU A 204 -10.00 6.64 10.97
CA LEU A 204 -11.04 5.69 11.34
C LEU A 204 -11.59 5.85 12.78
N TRP A 205 -10.98 6.69 13.60
CA TRP A 205 -11.36 6.80 15.02
C TRP A 205 -11.37 8.26 15.45
N GLU A 206 -12.52 8.93 15.21
CA GLU A 206 -12.70 10.33 15.62
C GLU A 206 -12.50 10.56 17.12
N GLU A 207 -12.80 9.57 17.94
CA GLU A 207 -12.64 9.66 19.41
C GLU A 207 -11.20 9.53 19.88
N ASN A 208 -10.35 8.80 19.15
CA ASN A 208 -8.97 8.51 19.57
C ASN A 208 -7.93 9.18 18.67
N LYS A 209 -7.99 10.36 18.27
CA LYS A 209 -7.03 11.21 17.50
C LYS A 209 -5.55 10.76 17.55
N GLY A 210 -5.31 9.43 17.59
CA GLY A 210 -4.03 8.78 17.75
C GLY A 210 -3.43 8.38 16.40
N GLY A 211 -2.18 7.92 16.46
CA GLY A 211 -1.40 7.46 15.33
C GLY A 211 -0.84 8.59 14.47
N ALA A 212 0.04 8.19 13.58
CA ALA A 212 0.61 9.09 12.58
C ALA A 212 0.63 8.40 11.22
N CYS A 213 -0.02 9.01 10.26
CA CYS A 213 -0.03 8.61 8.85
C CYS A 213 0.23 9.82 7.96
N VAL A 214 0.16 9.65 6.65
CA VAL A 214 0.49 10.71 5.71
C VAL A 214 -0.71 11.13 4.86
N GLN A 215 -0.78 12.43 4.59
CA GLN A 215 -1.54 13.02 3.51
C GLN A 215 -0.52 13.60 2.53
N VAL A 216 -0.31 12.92 1.41
CA VAL A 216 0.60 13.35 0.36
C VAL A 216 -0.19 14.13 -0.67
N ASN A 217 0.30 15.33 -1.04
CA ASN A 217 -0.32 16.19 -2.04
C ASN A 217 0.10 15.73 -3.44
N LEU A 218 -0.59 14.69 -3.93
CA LEU A 218 -0.28 14.05 -5.20
C LEU A 218 -0.54 15.00 -6.39
N PRO A 219 0.37 15.07 -7.39
CA PRO A 219 0.25 15.94 -8.55
C PRO A 219 -0.99 15.70 -9.38
N VAL A 220 -1.64 16.78 -9.83
CA VAL A 220 -2.88 16.80 -10.61
C VAL A 220 -2.59 17.11 -12.08
N GLY A 221 -3.43 16.59 -13.00
CA GLY A 221 -3.30 16.80 -14.44
C GLY A 221 -2.30 15.88 -15.14
N GLU A 222 -1.72 14.95 -14.40
CA GLU A 222 -0.71 14.00 -14.86
C GLU A 222 -1.34 12.69 -15.35
N THR A 223 -0.66 12.00 -16.27
CA THR A 223 -1.07 10.64 -16.67
C THR A 223 -0.60 9.65 -15.61
N VAL A 224 -1.46 8.71 -15.27
CA VAL A 224 -1.13 7.57 -14.39
C VAL A 224 -1.56 6.27 -15.04
N THR A 225 -0.78 5.21 -14.76
CA THR A 225 -1.16 3.83 -15.01
C THR A 225 -1.52 3.20 -13.67
N VAL A 226 -2.68 2.59 -13.60
CA VAL A 226 -3.15 1.87 -12.42
C VAL A 226 -3.17 0.39 -12.76
N ALA A 227 -2.57 -0.42 -11.91
CA ALA A 227 -2.45 -1.86 -12.14
C ALA A 227 -2.61 -2.67 -10.87
N LYS A 228 -2.95 -3.94 -11.03
CA LYS A 228 -2.95 -4.96 -9.98
C LYS A 228 -2.67 -6.32 -10.59
N ILE A 229 -1.84 -7.10 -9.90
CA ILE A 229 -1.56 -8.48 -10.22
C ILE A 229 -2.38 -9.38 -9.31
N SER A 230 -3.00 -10.41 -9.86
CA SER A 230 -3.49 -11.55 -9.13
C SER A 230 -2.54 -12.72 -9.35
N MET A 231 -1.90 -13.15 -8.28
CA MET A 231 -0.99 -14.29 -8.32
C MET A 231 -1.71 -15.61 -8.53
N HIS A 232 -2.85 -15.77 -7.86
CA HIS A 232 -3.62 -17.00 -7.92
C HIS A 232 -4.17 -17.25 -9.32
N ASP A 233 -4.74 -16.21 -9.94
CA ASP A 233 -5.38 -16.31 -11.27
C ASP A 233 -4.42 -16.06 -12.43
N LYS A 234 -3.17 -15.68 -12.16
CA LYS A 234 -2.15 -15.30 -13.18
C LYS A 234 -2.66 -14.23 -14.13
N LYS A 235 -3.22 -13.16 -13.56
CA LYS A 235 -3.80 -12.04 -14.30
C LYS A 235 -3.20 -10.71 -13.87
N ILE A 236 -3.20 -9.77 -14.79
CA ILE A 236 -2.89 -8.36 -14.50
C ILE A 236 -4.06 -7.52 -14.97
N THR A 237 -4.71 -6.78 -14.08
CA THR A 237 -5.63 -5.72 -14.48
C THR A 237 -4.88 -4.41 -14.61
N LEU A 238 -5.28 -3.58 -15.57
CA LEU A 238 -4.70 -2.26 -15.76
C LEU A 238 -5.63 -1.30 -16.49
N PHE A 239 -5.49 -0.03 -16.17
CA PHE A 239 -6.06 1.08 -16.94
C PHE A 239 -5.14 2.31 -16.89
N THR A 240 -5.42 3.32 -17.71
CA THR A 240 -4.75 4.62 -17.66
C THR A 240 -5.78 5.74 -17.53
N GLY A 241 -5.37 6.83 -16.88
CA GLY A 241 -6.20 8.01 -16.74
C GLY A 241 -5.38 9.24 -16.44
N LYS A 242 -6.06 10.35 -16.19
CA LYS A 242 -5.44 11.61 -15.75
C LYS A 242 -5.83 11.93 -14.32
N THR A 243 -4.85 12.26 -13.50
CA THR A 243 -5.11 12.72 -12.13
C THR A 243 -5.93 14.00 -12.11
N ALA A 244 -6.85 14.11 -11.15
CA ALA A 244 -7.78 15.22 -10.99
C ALA A 244 -7.76 15.75 -9.56
N SER A 245 -8.22 16.99 -9.37
CA SER A 245 -8.38 17.56 -8.04
C SER A 245 -9.60 16.95 -7.34
N GLY A 246 -9.37 16.27 -6.23
CA GLY A 246 -10.45 15.76 -5.39
C GLY A 246 -11.20 16.89 -4.65
N GLU A 247 -10.52 17.98 -4.29
CA GLU A 247 -11.12 19.14 -3.63
C GLU A 247 -12.16 19.84 -4.51
N GLU A 248 -11.97 19.86 -5.83
CA GLU A 248 -12.94 20.41 -6.77
C GLU A 248 -14.19 19.53 -6.91
N LEU A 249 -14.08 18.24 -6.60
CA LEU A 249 -15.14 17.25 -6.78
C LEU A 249 -15.92 16.98 -5.48
N PHE A 250 -15.25 17.01 -4.33
CA PHE A 250 -15.82 16.59 -3.05
C PHE A 250 -15.54 17.58 -1.93
N ALA A 251 -16.60 18.08 -1.30
CA ALA A 251 -16.45 18.88 -0.09
C ALA A 251 -15.80 18.05 1.04
N GLY A 252 -14.79 18.61 1.69
CA GLY A 252 -14.08 17.95 2.80
C GLY A 252 -13.18 16.80 2.35
N TRP A 253 -12.73 16.82 1.10
CA TRP A 253 -11.84 15.79 0.50
C TRP A 253 -10.72 15.34 1.44
N ASP A 254 -10.05 16.26 2.10
CA ASP A 254 -8.91 15.96 2.98
C ASP A 254 -9.27 15.16 4.24
N ASP A 255 -10.52 15.26 4.70
CA ASP A 255 -10.94 14.71 5.98
C ASP A 255 -11.83 13.45 5.85
N ILE A 256 -12.25 13.10 4.63
CA ILE A 256 -13.02 11.88 4.35
C ILE A 256 -12.09 10.71 4.00
N LEU A 257 -12.44 9.49 4.41
CA LEU A 257 -11.68 8.25 4.12
C LEU A 257 -10.20 8.33 4.51
N CYS A 258 -9.36 7.53 3.84
CA CYS A 258 -7.91 7.54 4.02
C CYS A 258 -7.31 8.90 3.68
N ARG A 259 -6.20 9.26 4.34
CA ARG A 259 -5.65 10.63 4.26
C ARG A 259 -5.04 10.98 2.93
N THR A 260 -4.26 10.07 2.30
CA THR A 260 -3.81 10.25 0.92
C THR A 260 -4.85 9.69 -0.03
N LYS A 261 -5.21 10.45 -1.04
CA LYS A 261 -6.15 10.06 -2.09
C LYS A 261 -5.70 10.57 -3.44
N LEU A 262 -5.92 9.76 -4.46
CA LEU A 262 -5.68 10.08 -5.85
C LEU A 262 -6.97 9.92 -6.63
N ALA A 263 -7.53 11.01 -7.13
CA ALA A 263 -8.64 10.96 -8.08
C ALA A 263 -8.09 10.83 -9.51
N VAL A 264 -8.61 9.90 -10.29
CA VAL A 264 -8.18 9.63 -11.66
C VAL A 264 -9.37 9.66 -12.60
N LYS A 265 -9.39 10.58 -13.55
CA LYS A 265 -10.36 10.63 -14.65
C LYS A 265 -10.09 9.51 -15.64
N THR A 266 -11.11 8.68 -15.86
CA THR A 266 -11.03 7.51 -16.74
C THR A 266 -12.45 7.09 -17.15
N ASN A 267 -12.56 6.03 -17.95
CA ASN A 267 -13.85 5.44 -18.29
C ASN A 267 -14.45 4.66 -17.11
N ALA A 268 -15.06 5.38 -16.16
CA ALA A 268 -15.59 4.81 -14.93
C ALA A 268 -16.72 3.77 -15.17
N GLU A 269 -17.50 3.91 -16.25
CA GLU A 269 -18.51 2.92 -16.62
C GLU A 269 -17.87 1.58 -17.06
N ALA A 270 -16.77 1.64 -17.81
CA ALA A 270 -16.02 0.44 -18.18
C ALA A 270 -15.38 -0.19 -16.93
N LEU A 271 -14.81 0.61 -16.02
CA LEU A 271 -14.27 0.11 -14.77
C LEU A 271 -15.32 -0.65 -13.94
N LEU A 272 -16.55 -0.12 -13.85
CA LEU A 272 -17.66 -0.78 -13.14
C LEU A 272 -18.07 -2.09 -13.82
N ARG A 273 -18.14 -2.09 -15.16
CA ARG A 273 -18.52 -3.28 -15.92
C ARG A 273 -17.49 -4.40 -15.80
N ASN A 274 -16.21 -4.04 -15.73
CA ASN A 274 -15.08 -4.97 -15.70
C ASN A 274 -14.59 -5.24 -14.27
N LEU A 275 -15.26 -4.69 -13.25
CA LEU A 275 -14.86 -4.82 -11.85
C LEU A 275 -14.90 -6.29 -11.38
N ASP A 276 -13.74 -6.80 -11.06
CA ASP A 276 -13.57 -8.16 -10.54
C ASP A 276 -12.85 -8.12 -9.16
N TRP A 277 -13.65 -7.97 -8.12
CA TRP A 277 -13.17 -7.96 -6.74
C TRP A 277 -12.66 -9.32 -6.28
N LYS A 278 -13.21 -10.39 -6.86
CA LYS A 278 -12.83 -11.76 -6.48
C LYS A 278 -11.38 -12.05 -6.90
N THR A 279 -11.01 -11.63 -8.10
CA THR A 279 -9.68 -11.87 -8.65
C THR A 279 -8.65 -10.87 -8.14
N PHE A 280 -8.99 -9.58 -8.04
CA PHE A 280 -8.01 -8.52 -7.81
C PHE A 280 -8.12 -7.83 -6.45
N GLY A 281 -9.10 -8.19 -5.63
CA GLY A 281 -9.34 -7.53 -4.34
C GLY A 281 -9.70 -6.05 -4.47
N ASN A 282 -9.59 -5.32 -3.35
CA ASN A 282 -9.99 -3.91 -3.25
C ASN A 282 -8.86 -2.93 -3.55
N HIS A 283 -7.61 -3.34 -3.56
CA HIS A 283 -6.49 -2.43 -3.73
C HIS A 283 -6.00 -2.37 -5.17
N ARG A 284 -5.51 -1.20 -5.57
CA ARG A 284 -4.83 -0.94 -6.83
C ARG A 284 -3.57 -0.13 -6.59
N VAL A 285 -2.60 -0.25 -7.48
CA VAL A 285 -1.35 0.52 -7.42
C VAL A 285 -1.29 1.49 -8.58
N ALA A 286 -1.14 2.78 -8.27
CA ALA A 286 -1.01 3.85 -9.25
C ALA A 286 0.46 4.24 -9.45
N PHE A 287 0.88 4.34 -10.71
CA PHE A 287 2.20 4.77 -11.13
C PHE A 287 2.08 6.00 -12.02
N TYR A 288 2.80 7.07 -11.72
CA TYR A 288 2.83 8.27 -12.57
C TYR A 288 3.52 7.98 -13.88
N GLY A 289 2.87 8.31 -15.00
CA GLY A 289 3.28 8.02 -16.35
C GLY A 289 2.38 7.04 -17.09
N ASP A 290 2.55 6.95 -18.42
CA ASP A 290 1.92 5.90 -19.23
C ASP A 290 2.85 4.68 -19.33
N HIS A 291 2.55 3.68 -18.55
CA HIS A 291 3.29 2.41 -18.47
C HIS A 291 2.48 1.21 -18.99
N ARG A 292 1.30 1.43 -19.58
CA ARG A 292 0.41 0.38 -20.09
C ARG A 292 1.16 -0.65 -20.91
N ARG A 293 1.97 -0.20 -21.87
CA ARG A 293 2.74 -1.11 -22.72
C ARG A 293 3.72 -1.97 -21.91
N ARG A 294 4.42 -1.39 -20.95
CA ARG A 294 5.40 -2.12 -20.13
C ARG A 294 4.75 -3.23 -19.32
N PHE A 295 3.58 -2.97 -18.73
CA PHE A 295 2.82 -3.99 -17.99
C PHE A 295 2.29 -5.09 -18.94
N LYS A 296 1.85 -4.74 -20.13
CA LYS A 296 1.41 -5.73 -21.15
C LYS A 296 2.57 -6.60 -21.63
N ASP A 297 3.73 -6.00 -21.89
CA ASP A 297 4.94 -6.73 -22.28
C ASP A 297 5.40 -7.67 -21.15
N LEU A 298 5.36 -7.22 -19.90
CA LEU A 298 5.64 -8.06 -18.73
C LEU A 298 4.65 -9.23 -18.63
N ALA A 299 3.36 -8.97 -18.73
CA ALA A 299 2.33 -10.01 -18.69
C ALA A 299 2.56 -11.09 -19.73
N ALA A 300 2.90 -10.67 -20.99
CA ALA A 300 3.21 -11.59 -22.08
C ALA A 300 4.44 -12.47 -21.76
N LEU A 301 5.50 -11.88 -21.17
CA LEU A 301 6.70 -12.62 -20.75
C LEU A 301 6.42 -13.62 -19.64
N MET A 302 5.51 -13.28 -18.72
CA MET A 302 5.13 -14.13 -17.59
C MET A 302 4.04 -15.15 -17.94
N GLY A 303 3.42 -15.06 -19.11
CA GLY A 303 2.27 -15.87 -19.49
C GLY A 303 1.00 -15.51 -18.72
N PHE A 304 0.86 -14.26 -18.29
CA PHE A 304 -0.31 -13.75 -17.58
C PHE A 304 -1.32 -13.15 -18.55
N GLU A 305 -2.60 -13.33 -18.23
CA GLU A 305 -3.69 -12.64 -18.92
C GLU A 305 -3.74 -11.17 -18.54
N VAL A 306 -4.01 -10.30 -19.49
CA VAL A 306 -4.20 -8.86 -19.26
C VAL A 306 -5.67 -8.50 -19.35
N VAL A 307 -6.19 -7.85 -18.30
CA VAL A 307 -7.53 -7.26 -18.26
C VAL A 307 -7.39 -5.75 -18.34
N GLU A 308 -7.82 -5.15 -19.45
CA GLU A 308 -7.83 -3.68 -19.61
C GLU A 308 -9.18 -3.15 -19.10
N ASP A 309 -9.24 -2.71 -17.83
CA ASP A 309 -10.49 -2.34 -17.17
C ASP A 309 -11.20 -1.13 -17.79
N ASP A 310 -10.47 -0.27 -18.50
CA ASP A 310 -11.01 0.95 -19.14
C ASP A 310 -11.55 0.74 -20.57
N LYS A 311 -11.65 -0.52 -21.04
CA LYS A 311 -12.13 -0.88 -22.41
C LYS A 311 -13.57 -1.38 -22.44
#